data_bad04e674346556bd81eeb3807ffbc7e
#
_entry.id   bad04e674346556bd81eeb3807ffbc7e
#
_cell.length_a   1.000
_cell.length_b   1.000
_cell.length_c   1.000
_cell.angle_alpha   90.00
_cell.angle_beta   90.00
_cell.angle_gamma   90.00
#
_symmetry.space_group_name_H-M   'P 1'
#
loop_
_entity.id
_entity.type
_entity.pdbx_description
1 polymer ?
#
loop_
_entity_poly.entity_id
_entity_poly.type
_entity_poly.pdbx_seq_one_letter_code
_entity_poly.pdbx_strand_id
1 'polypeptide(L)'
;MLNSFFEEQEADTTSKMKKLKTPRNATSGTVKSHDPSKVAERRLQFVAYQYYGTQLAKSHSETIDQLQAWGIPTGALRAWCQDIEEVLATIEAWKELRQSQDYDTDGAVVKVDDLELRARLGATTHAPRWAIAYKYPPERKETRLKNVRFQIGRTGLVTPVAELETVKLNHADISNATLHNAEQLVRLDLHEHDMVLIERAGEVIPKIVGVNPAKREAGAKPVTYPACCPSCGTPLAQREGQVYCYCPNHAGCMAQHIAQTIYFVSRTALDIRSVADRKIEEWYRNGLLHAPLDLYTLTLEQLEAYKLSQFKESDYDTDLAGERVLKKQAAVSLKQYIISSTKLLEQIALSTHRPVEALLVGLGVPNLGEVQSEVLLEHFGSLERLAEATVEEMSEIPGVGEVVAADIWNYFHA
;
A
#
# COMPACT_ATOMS: atom_id res chain seq x y z
N MET A 1 -4.89 -5.79 20.48
CA MET A 1 -3.73 -6.07 21.36
C MET A 1 -3.57 -4.86 22.24
N LEU A 2 -3.35 -5.06 23.51
CA LEU A 2 -3.34 -4.00 24.51
C LEU A 2 -1.98 -3.28 24.55
N ASN A 3 -1.99 -1.99 24.92
CA ASN A 3 -0.77 -1.21 25.09
C ASN A 3 0.08 -1.75 26.26
N SER A 4 -0.55 -2.19 27.33
CA SER A 4 0.11 -2.89 28.44
C SER A 4 0.97 -4.08 28.00
N PHE A 5 0.55 -4.83 26.99
CA PHE A 5 1.35 -5.92 26.41
C PHE A 5 2.64 -5.41 25.76
N PHE A 6 2.60 -4.25 25.09
CA PHE A 6 3.80 -3.65 24.47
C PHE A 6 4.75 -3.09 25.49
N GLU A 7 4.24 -2.50 26.57
CA GLU A 7 5.04 -2.02 27.71
C GLU A 7 5.75 -3.18 28.42
N GLU A 8 5.07 -4.30 28.68
CA GLU A 8 5.67 -5.52 29.19
C GLU A 8 6.78 -6.05 28.28
N GLN A 9 6.55 -6.03 26.95
CA GLN A 9 7.54 -6.48 25.97
C GLN A 9 8.76 -5.55 25.88
N GLU A 10 8.59 -4.25 26.06
CA GLU A 10 9.70 -3.30 26.12
C GLU A 10 10.53 -3.46 27.37
N ALA A 11 9.89 -3.73 28.50
CA ALA A 11 10.54 -3.97 29.79
C ALA A 11 11.31 -5.30 29.86
N ASP A 12 10.88 -6.31 29.07
CA ASP A 12 11.57 -7.61 29.02
C ASP A 12 12.83 -7.54 28.15
N THR A 13 13.99 -7.43 28.83
CA THR A 13 15.31 -7.44 28.20
C THR A 13 15.88 -8.85 28.02
N THR A 14 15.21 -9.88 28.54
CA THR A 14 15.71 -11.27 28.57
C THR A 14 15.18 -12.11 27.43
N SER A 15 14.06 -11.72 26.82
CA SER A 15 13.41 -12.43 25.72
C SER A 15 14.24 -12.36 24.43
N LYS A 16 14.50 -13.53 23.85
CA LYS A 16 15.08 -13.67 22.50
C LYS A 16 14.06 -13.46 21.38
N MET A 17 12.79 -13.23 21.71
CA MET A 17 11.73 -13.02 20.71
C MET A 17 11.86 -11.65 20.06
N LYS A 18 11.61 -11.60 18.76
CA LYS A 18 11.61 -10.34 18.02
C LYS A 18 10.48 -9.44 18.53
N LYS A 19 10.86 -8.29 19.09
CA LYS A 19 9.90 -7.30 19.61
C LYS A 19 8.94 -6.86 18.51
N LEU A 20 7.65 -6.83 18.83
CA LEU A 20 6.60 -6.33 17.95
C LEU A 20 6.65 -4.80 17.96
N LYS A 21 6.48 -4.16 16.79
CA LYS A 21 6.70 -2.71 16.66
C LYS A 21 5.41 -1.90 16.79
N THR A 22 4.30 -2.37 16.22
CA THR A 22 3.03 -1.64 16.21
C THR A 22 1.86 -2.53 16.58
N PRO A 23 0.93 -2.07 17.43
CA PRO A 23 -0.26 -2.84 17.83
C PRO A 23 -1.08 -3.34 16.64
N ARG A 24 -1.31 -2.49 15.64
CA ARG A 24 -2.06 -2.81 14.43
C ARG A 24 -1.46 -3.99 13.64
N ASN A 25 -0.16 -3.92 13.33
CA ASN A 25 0.51 -4.98 12.55
C ASN A 25 0.68 -6.25 13.37
N ALA A 26 0.95 -6.13 14.66
CA ALA A 26 1.06 -7.24 15.58
C ALA A 26 -0.26 -8.00 15.71
N THR A 27 -1.39 -7.30 15.85
CA THR A 27 -2.73 -7.89 15.90
C THR A 27 -3.06 -8.61 14.59
N SER A 28 -2.89 -7.95 13.44
CA SER A 28 -3.13 -8.56 12.13
C SER A 28 -2.27 -9.80 11.88
N GLY A 29 -0.99 -9.75 12.24
CA GLY A 29 -0.08 -10.88 12.13
C GLY A 29 -0.44 -12.04 13.08
N THR A 30 -0.97 -11.72 14.27
CA THR A 30 -1.38 -12.71 15.25
C THR A 30 -2.64 -13.45 14.83
N VAL A 31 -3.67 -12.72 14.34
CA VAL A 31 -4.92 -13.32 13.83
C VAL A 31 -4.65 -14.29 12.68
N LYS A 32 -3.61 -14.02 11.86
CA LYS A 32 -3.22 -14.89 10.74
C LYS A 32 -2.25 -16.01 11.13
N SER A 33 -1.88 -16.13 12.40
CA SER A 33 -0.93 -17.16 12.87
C SER A 33 -1.61 -18.53 12.91
N HIS A 34 -0.93 -19.55 12.39
CA HIS A 34 -1.33 -20.95 12.50
C HIS A 34 -0.87 -21.60 13.82
N ASP A 35 -0.14 -20.87 14.67
CA ASP A 35 0.37 -21.36 15.95
C ASP A 35 -0.54 -20.86 17.09
N PRO A 36 -1.39 -21.72 17.68
CA PRO A 36 -2.31 -21.34 18.75
C PRO A 36 -1.59 -20.84 20.00
N SER A 37 -0.40 -21.35 20.29
CA SER A 37 0.39 -20.94 21.48
C SER A 37 0.81 -19.48 21.38
N LYS A 38 1.27 -19.05 20.20
CA LYS A 38 1.60 -17.65 19.93
C LYS A 38 0.39 -16.73 20.01
N VAL A 39 -0.77 -17.20 19.56
CA VAL A 39 -2.02 -16.42 19.63
C VAL A 39 -2.42 -16.23 21.10
N ALA A 40 -2.38 -17.28 21.91
CA ALA A 40 -2.71 -17.22 23.33
C ALA A 40 -1.77 -16.30 24.11
N GLU A 41 -0.46 -16.40 23.85
CA GLU A 41 0.58 -15.58 24.48
C GLU A 41 0.39 -14.08 24.25
N ARG A 42 -0.16 -13.70 23.05
CA ARG A 42 -0.35 -12.30 22.67
C ARG A 42 -1.64 -11.68 23.17
N ARG A 43 -2.45 -12.39 23.91
CA ARG A 43 -3.63 -11.89 24.66
C ARG A 43 -4.51 -10.94 23.83
N LEU A 44 -4.91 -11.35 22.60
CA LEU A 44 -5.81 -10.55 21.78
C LEU A 44 -7.16 -10.37 22.48
N GLN A 45 -7.72 -9.17 22.37
CA GLN A 45 -9.08 -8.89 22.81
C GLN A 45 -9.97 -8.61 21.62
N PHE A 46 -11.26 -8.90 21.78
CA PHE A 46 -12.29 -8.64 20.79
C PHE A 46 -13.21 -7.53 21.29
N VAL A 47 -13.59 -6.61 20.42
CA VAL A 47 -14.54 -5.54 20.69
C VAL A 47 -15.55 -5.48 19.55
N ALA A 48 -16.84 -5.75 19.85
CA ALA A 48 -17.92 -5.60 18.90
C ALA A 48 -18.33 -4.13 18.79
N TYR A 49 -18.41 -3.62 17.57
CA TYR A 49 -18.83 -2.23 17.27
C TYR A 49 -20.02 -2.15 16.30
N GLN A 50 -20.44 -3.28 15.75
CA GLN A 50 -21.58 -3.39 14.86
C GLN A 50 -22.05 -4.85 14.77
N TYR A 51 -23.33 -5.04 14.49
CA TYR A 51 -23.94 -6.32 14.25
C TYR A 51 -24.58 -6.35 12.86
N TYR A 52 -24.38 -7.45 12.15
CA TYR A 52 -25.03 -7.76 10.88
C TYR A 52 -25.80 -9.06 11.02
N GLY A 53 -27.09 -9.03 10.73
CA GLY A 53 -27.99 -10.17 10.84
C GLY A 53 -29.44 -9.76 10.99
N THR A 54 -30.26 -10.63 11.55
CA THR A 54 -31.65 -10.30 11.87
C THR A 54 -31.72 -9.10 12.82
N GLN A 55 -32.55 -8.12 12.51
CA GLN A 55 -32.68 -6.91 13.30
C GLN A 55 -33.01 -7.22 14.76
N LEU A 56 -32.14 -6.78 15.68
CA LEU A 56 -32.29 -7.03 17.12
C LEU A 56 -33.05 -5.91 17.82
N ALA A 57 -32.98 -4.67 17.29
CA ALA A 57 -33.58 -3.47 17.89
C ALA A 57 -33.88 -2.44 16.80
N LYS A 58 -34.47 -1.30 17.16
CA LYS A 58 -34.78 -0.20 16.24
C LYS A 58 -33.58 0.74 16.04
N SER A 59 -32.70 0.78 17.01
CA SER A 59 -31.52 1.65 16.97
C SER A 59 -30.21 0.86 17.09
N HIS A 60 -29.12 1.51 16.68
CA HIS A 60 -27.78 0.96 16.84
C HIS A 60 -27.35 0.91 18.31
N SER A 61 -27.67 1.94 19.09
CA SER A 61 -27.39 2.00 20.52
C SER A 61 -28.03 0.83 21.26
N GLU A 62 -29.33 0.58 21.06
CA GLU A 62 -30.02 -0.59 21.63
C GLU A 62 -29.42 -1.92 21.17
N THR A 63 -29.00 -2.01 19.91
CA THR A 63 -28.33 -3.23 19.39
C THR A 63 -27.01 -3.49 20.12
N ILE A 64 -26.20 -2.46 20.36
CA ILE A 64 -24.95 -2.60 21.11
C ILE A 64 -25.21 -2.94 22.58
N ASP A 65 -26.24 -2.36 23.20
CA ASP A 65 -26.67 -2.71 24.56
C ASP A 65 -27.08 -4.18 24.67
N GLN A 66 -27.78 -4.69 23.67
CA GLN A 66 -28.16 -6.10 23.61
C GLN A 66 -26.95 -7.03 23.50
N LEU A 67 -25.94 -6.65 22.67
CA LEU A 67 -24.66 -7.39 22.57
C LEU A 67 -23.96 -7.42 23.94
N GLN A 68 -23.91 -6.29 24.62
CA GLN A 68 -23.32 -6.17 25.95
C GLN A 68 -24.07 -7.04 26.99
N ALA A 69 -25.41 -7.05 26.93
CA ALA A 69 -26.24 -7.92 27.79
C ALA A 69 -25.97 -9.41 27.56
N TRP A 70 -25.57 -9.80 26.37
CA TRP A 70 -25.13 -11.18 26.05
C TRP A 70 -23.66 -11.47 26.45
N GLY A 71 -22.98 -10.51 27.11
CA GLY A 71 -21.59 -10.66 27.53
C GLY A 71 -20.57 -10.47 26.42
N ILE A 72 -20.97 -9.96 25.24
CA ILE A 72 -20.05 -9.63 24.16
C ILE A 72 -19.38 -8.30 24.46
N PRO A 73 -18.02 -8.22 24.52
CA PRO A 73 -17.31 -6.97 24.76
C PRO A 73 -17.63 -5.90 23.71
N THR A 74 -17.98 -4.70 24.14
CA THR A 74 -18.23 -3.54 23.30
C THR A 74 -17.29 -2.39 23.66
N GLY A 75 -17.16 -1.38 22.79
CA GLY A 75 -16.29 -0.23 23.03
C GLY A 75 -16.66 0.56 24.30
N ALA A 76 -15.66 0.92 25.12
CA ALA A 76 -15.85 1.69 26.33
C ALA A 76 -16.27 3.15 26.05
N LEU A 77 -15.66 3.77 25.03
CA LEU A 77 -16.01 5.12 24.59
C LEU A 77 -17.16 5.07 23.60
N ARG A 78 -18.36 5.31 24.12
CA ARG A 78 -19.63 5.33 23.35
C ARG A 78 -20.53 6.39 23.94
N ALA A 79 -21.15 7.20 23.09
CA ALA A 79 -22.14 8.21 23.49
C ALA A 79 -23.27 8.30 22.46
N TRP A 80 -24.45 8.58 22.91
CA TRP A 80 -25.58 9.00 22.09
C TRP A 80 -25.67 10.53 22.15
N CYS A 81 -25.82 11.18 21.00
CA CYS A 81 -25.88 12.64 20.87
C CYS A 81 -27.13 13.05 20.11
N GLN A 82 -27.77 14.13 20.56
CA GLN A 82 -29.01 14.65 19.95
C GLN A 82 -28.74 15.39 18.63
N ASP A 83 -27.65 16.14 18.60
CA ASP A 83 -27.28 17.04 17.50
C ASP A 83 -25.79 17.03 17.21
N ILE A 84 -25.39 17.81 16.23
CA ILE A 84 -23.98 17.88 15.80
C ILE A 84 -23.10 18.62 16.81
N GLU A 85 -23.63 19.57 17.53
CA GLU A 85 -22.92 20.33 18.55
C GLU A 85 -22.50 19.41 19.70
N GLU A 86 -23.42 18.54 20.14
CA GLU A 86 -23.14 17.53 21.16
C GLU A 86 -22.15 16.48 20.66
N VAL A 87 -22.20 16.07 19.38
CA VAL A 87 -21.21 15.20 18.76
C VAL A 87 -19.82 15.82 18.82
N LEU A 88 -19.69 17.09 18.43
CA LEU A 88 -18.40 17.79 18.42
C LEU A 88 -17.83 17.95 19.84
N ALA A 89 -18.68 18.30 20.81
CA ALA A 89 -18.28 18.39 22.22
C ALA A 89 -17.81 17.03 22.78
N THR A 90 -18.51 15.96 22.44
CA THR A 90 -18.14 14.59 22.83
C THR A 90 -16.80 14.15 22.23
N ILE A 91 -16.58 14.44 20.96
CA ILE A 91 -15.32 14.12 20.28
C ILE A 91 -14.14 14.87 20.93
N GLU A 92 -14.31 16.15 21.27
CA GLU A 92 -13.27 16.93 21.92
C GLU A 92 -12.98 16.41 23.35
N ALA A 93 -14.01 16.04 24.11
CA ALA A 93 -13.83 15.41 25.41
C ALA A 93 -13.09 14.05 25.32
N TRP A 94 -13.36 13.28 24.28
CA TRP A 94 -12.69 12.00 24.05
C TRP A 94 -11.22 12.12 23.63
N LYS A 95 -10.79 13.27 23.15
CA LYS A 95 -9.38 13.53 22.80
C LYS A 95 -8.43 13.32 24.00
N GLU A 96 -8.89 13.66 25.21
CA GLU A 96 -8.16 13.41 26.45
C GLU A 96 -8.40 11.98 26.96
N LEU A 97 -9.66 11.54 26.98
CA LEU A 97 -10.05 10.23 27.53
C LEU A 97 -9.44 9.05 26.74
N ARG A 98 -9.17 9.21 25.45
CA ARG A 98 -8.56 8.14 24.63
C ARG A 98 -7.17 7.73 25.13
N GLN A 99 -6.44 8.64 25.78
CA GLN A 99 -5.09 8.36 26.32
C GLN A 99 -5.13 7.41 27.52
N SER A 100 -6.28 7.31 28.20
CA SER A 100 -6.48 6.38 29.32
C SER A 100 -6.91 4.97 28.86
N GLN A 101 -7.14 4.77 27.56
CA GLN A 101 -7.51 3.44 27.03
C GLN A 101 -6.27 2.59 26.85
N ASP A 102 -6.37 1.30 27.17
CA ASP A 102 -5.29 0.33 26.96
C ASP A 102 -5.17 -0.13 25.50
N TYR A 103 -5.59 0.71 24.53
CA TYR A 103 -5.43 0.49 23.10
C TYR A 103 -5.42 1.83 22.34
N ASP A 104 -4.66 1.87 21.25
CA ASP A 104 -4.55 3.07 20.43
C ASP A 104 -5.85 3.38 19.68
N THR A 105 -6.21 4.67 19.62
CA THR A 105 -7.34 5.17 18.83
C THR A 105 -6.88 6.34 17.96
N ASP A 106 -7.25 6.32 16.68
CA ASP A 106 -6.90 7.35 15.70
C ASP A 106 -8.05 8.32 15.39
N GLY A 107 -9.25 8.03 15.92
CA GLY A 107 -10.44 8.84 15.68
C GLY A 107 -11.69 8.28 16.34
N ALA A 108 -12.82 8.88 16.00
CA ALA A 108 -14.16 8.46 16.37
C ALA A 108 -15.00 8.19 15.12
N VAL A 109 -16.00 7.32 15.22
CA VAL A 109 -16.96 7.07 14.15
C VAL A 109 -18.32 7.56 14.58
N VAL A 110 -18.85 8.57 13.91
CA VAL A 110 -20.21 9.08 14.09
C VAL A 110 -21.15 8.29 13.20
N LYS A 111 -22.23 7.79 13.76
CA LYS A 111 -23.19 6.95 13.05
C LYS A 111 -24.62 7.46 13.30
N VAL A 112 -25.46 7.44 12.28
CA VAL A 112 -26.90 7.61 12.47
C VAL A 112 -27.42 6.47 13.34
N ASP A 113 -28.15 6.75 14.42
CA ASP A 113 -28.56 5.71 15.37
C ASP A 113 -29.75 4.90 14.88
N ASP A 114 -30.74 5.54 14.24
CA ASP A 114 -31.92 4.90 13.67
C ASP A 114 -31.59 3.96 12.51
N LEU A 115 -31.91 2.65 12.65
CA LEU A 115 -31.58 1.63 11.65
C LEU A 115 -32.46 1.70 10.39
N GLU A 116 -33.68 2.18 10.49
CA GLU A 116 -34.58 2.40 9.34
C GLU A 116 -34.06 3.56 8.49
N LEU A 117 -33.62 4.63 9.12
CA LEU A 117 -33.00 5.76 8.45
C LEU A 117 -31.69 5.36 7.76
N ARG A 118 -30.87 4.46 8.36
CA ARG A 118 -29.68 3.89 7.71
C ARG A 118 -30.01 3.15 6.41
N ALA A 119 -31.09 2.35 6.44
CA ALA A 119 -31.55 1.62 5.26
C ALA A 119 -31.94 2.57 4.13
N ARG A 120 -32.60 3.69 4.45
CA ARG A 120 -32.99 4.73 3.50
C ARG A 120 -31.79 5.50 2.93
N LEU A 121 -30.80 5.81 3.75
CA LEU A 121 -29.55 6.49 3.32
C LEU A 121 -28.69 5.61 2.43
N GLY A 122 -28.71 4.30 2.67
CA GLY A 122 -27.98 3.33 1.88
C GLY A 122 -26.45 3.45 1.99
N ALA A 123 -25.77 2.95 0.98
CA ALA A 123 -24.30 2.94 0.86
C ALA A 123 -23.86 3.25 -0.57
N THR A 124 -22.62 3.68 -0.73
CA THR A 124 -21.90 3.65 -1.99
C THR A 124 -21.19 2.31 -2.14
N THR A 125 -20.52 2.08 -3.25
CA THR A 125 -19.67 0.88 -3.46
C THR A 125 -18.63 0.69 -2.35
N HIS A 126 -18.14 1.78 -1.75
CA HIS A 126 -17.00 1.74 -0.82
C HIS A 126 -17.33 2.17 0.61
N ALA A 127 -18.47 2.85 0.85
CA ALA A 127 -18.75 3.42 2.15
C ALA A 127 -20.25 3.56 2.44
N PRO A 128 -20.70 3.39 3.71
CA PRO A 128 -22.05 3.72 4.12
C PRO A 128 -22.27 5.24 4.13
N ARG A 129 -23.48 5.69 3.75
CA ARG A 129 -23.85 7.11 3.80
C ARG A 129 -24.30 7.57 5.19
N TRP A 130 -24.54 6.64 6.09
CA TRP A 130 -25.01 6.85 7.45
C TRP A 130 -23.91 6.87 8.52
N ALA A 131 -22.64 6.81 8.10
CA ALA A 131 -21.50 6.87 9.02
C ALA A 131 -20.40 7.76 8.47
N ILE A 132 -19.73 8.49 9.37
CA ILE A 132 -18.57 9.31 9.05
C ILE A 132 -17.47 9.09 10.09
N ALA A 133 -16.22 8.95 9.64
CA ALA A 133 -15.07 8.87 10.52
C ALA A 133 -14.49 10.26 10.76
N TYR A 134 -14.37 10.65 12.02
CA TYR A 134 -13.58 11.79 12.46
C TYR A 134 -12.18 11.30 12.87
N LYS A 135 -11.14 11.87 12.29
CA LYS A 135 -9.76 11.58 12.64
C LYS A 135 -9.17 12.70 13.48
N TYR A 136 -8.53 12.34 14.61
CA TYR A 136 -7.78 13.32 15.39
C TYR A 136 -6.59 13.87 14.58
N PRO A 137 -6.17 15.12 14.87
CA PRO A 137 -4.96 15.66 14.27
C PRO A 137 -3.78 14.71 14.51
N PRO A 138 -3.00 14.40 13.48
CA PRO A 138 -1.86 13.50 13.60
C PRO A 138 -0.75 14.11 14.44
N GLU A 139 0.03 13.26 15.11
CA GLU A 139 1.27 13.66 15.74
C GLU A 139 2.24 14.18 14.68
N ARG A 140 2.98 15.25 15.02
CA ARG A 140 4.00 15.86 14.16
C ARG A 140 5.36 15.77 14.84
N LYS A 141 6.39 15.45 14.07
CA LYS A 141 7.79 15.45 14.52
C LYS A 141 8.69 16.13 13.52
N GLU A 142 9.73 16.74 14.05
CA GLU A 142 10.79 17.36 13.26
C GLU A 142 11.92 16.35 13.03
N THR A 143 12.43 16.29 11.79
CA THR A 143 13.56 15.46 11.43
C THR A 143 14.35 16.09 10.28
N ARG A 144 15.61 15.67 10.08
CA ARG A 144 16.47 16.20 9.02
C ARG A 144 16.19 15.49 7.69
N LEU A 145 16.08 16.26 6.61
CA LEU A 145 16.08 15.79 5.24
C LEU A 145 17.50 15.36 4.85
N LYS A 146 17.66 14.11 4.39
CA LYS A 146 18.93 13.59 3.85
C LYS A 146 19.04 13.83 2.36
N ASN A 147 17.97 13.51 1.63
CA ASN A 147 17.91 13.55 0.17
C ASN A 147 16.48 13.57 -0.31
N VAL A 148 16.25 13.92 -1.57
CA VAL A 148 14.98 13.72 -2.27
C VAL A 148 15.21 12.81 -3.47
N ARG A 149 14.53 11.67 -3.47
CA ARG A 149 14.54 10.71 -4.56
C ARG A 149 13.30 10.88 -5.41
N PHE A 150 13.44 10.80 -6.73
CA PHE A 150 12.34 10.88 -7.68
C PHE A 150 12.01 9.47 -8.20
N GLN A 151 10.83 8.98 -7.84
CA GLN A 151 10.36 7.63 -8.15
C GLN A 151 9.43 7.68 -9.36
N ILE A 152 9.63 6.76 -10.30
CA ILE A 152 8.81 6.64 -11.51
C ILE A 152 7.74 5.57 -11.27
N GLY A 153 6.48 5.96 -11.43
CA GLY A 153 5.35 5.04 -11.35
C GLY A 153 5.08 4.32 -12.69
N ARG A 154 4.15 3.36 -12.68
CA ARG A 154 3.78 2.55 -13.84
C ARG A 154 3.27 3.36 -15.05
N THR A 155 2.68 4.51 -14.82
CA THR A 155 2.18 5.44 -15.86
C THR A 155 3.20 6.51 -16.23
N GLY A 156 4.47 6.34 -15.82
CA GLY A 156 5.50 7.35 -16.01
C GLY A 156 5.48 8.49 -15.00
N LEU A 157 4.48 8.58 -14.13
CA LEU A 157 4.36 9.64 -13.14
C LEU A 157 5.61 9.70 -12.26
N VAL A 158 6.18 10.91 -12.12
CA VAL A 158 7.37 11.15 -11.30
C VAL A 158 6.95 11.69 -9.94
N THR A 159 7.23 10.94 -8.89
CA THR A 159 6.83 11.30 -7.52
C THR A 159 8.07 11.56 -6.67
N PRO A 160 8.21 12.76 -6.08
CA PRO A 160 9.29 13.05 -5.15
C PRO A 160 9.05 12.38 -3.79
N VAL A 161 10.07 11.72 -3.28
CA VAL A 161 10.08 11.05 -1.97
C VAL A 161 11.27 11.54 -1.18
N ALA A 162 11.01 12.12 -0.02
CA ALA A 162 12.04 12.56 0.91
C ALA A 162 12.63 11.37 1.67
N GLU A 163 13.95 11.29 1.70
CA GLU A 163 14.73 10.41 2.56
C GLU A 163 15.16 11.18 3.81
N LEU A 164 14.82 10.66 4.98
CA LEU A 164 14.91 11.37 6.26
C LEU A 164 15.89 10.70 7.21
N GLU A 165 16.41 11.44 8.17
CA GLU A 165 16.91 10.83 9.38
C GLU A 165 15.77 10.08 10.07
N THR A 166 16.05 8.83 10.51
CA THR A 166 15.01 7.99 11.10
C THR A 166 14.49 8.59 12.39
N VAL A 167 13.19 8.80 12.47
CA VAL A 167 12.52 9.31 13.66
C VAL A 167 11.32 8.41 14.02
N LYS A 168 11.09 8.22 15.31
CA LYS A 168 9.92 7.48 15.79
C LYS A 168 8.69 8.39 15.78
N LEU A 169 7.63 7.94 15.09
CA LEU A 169 6.33 8.60 15.02
C LEU A 169 5.22 7.53 15.09
N ASN A 170 4.33 7.62 16.08
CA ASN A 170 3.27 6.64 16.31
C ASN A 170 3.80 5.19 16.28
N HIS A 171 4.76 4.87 17.15
CA HIS A 171 5.41 3.55 17.31
C HIS A 171 6.11 3.00 16.04
N ALA A 172 6.23 3.80 14.95
CA ALA A 172 6.92 3.40 13.72
C ALA A 172 8.20 4.21 13.50
N ASP A 173 9.23 3.53 13.00
CA ASP A 173 10.47 4.18 12.54
C ASP A 173 10.23 4.74 11.13
N ILE A 174 10.24 6.07 10.99
CA ILE A 174 10.02 6.78 9.73
C ILE A 174 11.35 7.24 9.16
N SER A 175 11.68 6.77 7.97
CA SER A 175 12.88 7.16 7.20
C SER A 175 12.56 7.72 5.83
N ASN A 176 11.29 7.67 5.39
CA ASN A 176 10.84 8.21 4.12
C ASN A 176 9.49 8.92 4.30
N ALA A 177 9.26 10.00 3.55
CA ALA A 177 7.99 10.70 3.50
C ALA A 177 7.66 11.14 2.07
N THR A 178 6.38 11.14 1.70
CA THR A 178 5.98 11.64 0.39
C THR A 178 6.02 13.17 0.33
N LEU A 179 6.38 13.68 -0.84
CA LEU A 179 6.30 15.09 -1.23
C LEU A 179 5.20 15.31 -2.29
N HIS A 180 4.39 14.28 -2.55
CA HIS A 180 3.27 14.25 -3.47
C HIS A 180 3.64 14.59 -4.93
N ASN A 181 3.99 15.85 -5.24
CA ASN A 181 4.24 16.35 -6.60
C ASN A 181 5.23 17.51 -6.60
N ALA A 182 5.51 18.05 -7.80
CA ALA A 182 6.43 19.18 -7.99
C ALA A 182 5.93 20.48 -7.32
N GLU A 183 4.62 20.75 -7.36
CA GLU A 183 4.02 21.94 -6.76
C GLU A 183 4.22 21.96 -5.23
N GLN A 184 4.03 20.81 -4.57
CA GLN A 184 4.28 20.67 -3.15
C GLN A 184 5.74 20.96 -2.77
N LEU A 185 6.67 20.51 -3.61
CA LEU A 185 8.09 20.75 -3.41
C LEU A 185 8.44 22.24 -3.48
N VAL A 186 7.87 22.96 -4.46
CA VAL A 186 7.99 24.42 -4.59
C VAL A 186 7.32 25.14 -3.41
N ARG A 187 6.10 24.74 -3.05
CA ARG A 187 5.34 25.34 -1.95
C ARG A 187 6.03 25.22 -0.60
N LEU A 188 6.76 24.14 -0.37
CA LEU A 188 7.52 23.93 0.86
C LEU A 188 8.85 24.71 0.87
N ASP A 189 9.30 25.24 -0.26
CA ASP A 189 10.62 25.86 -0.41
C ASP A 189 11.72 24.98 0.20
N LEU A 190 11.72 23.70 -0.22
CA LEU A 190 12.56 22.68 0.38
C LEU A 190 14.01 22.80 -0.09
N HIS A 191 14.96 22.81 0.85
CA HIS A 191 16.40 22.84 0.59
C HIS A 191 17.08 21.58 1.14
N GLU A 192 18.28 21.31 0.61
CA GLU A 192 19.10 20.20 1.08
C GLU A 192 19.36 20.33 2.60
N HIS A 193 19.24 19.24 3.32
CA HIS A 193 19.47 19.13 4.76
C HIS A 193 18.52 19.94 5.66
N ASP A 194 17.42 20.46 5.13
CA ASP A 194 16.42 21.17 5.92
C ASP A 194 15.89 20.32 7.10
N MET A 195 15.58 21.01 8.20
CA MET A 195 14.76 20.43 9.26
C MET A 195 13.29 20.50 8.83
N VAL A 196 12.68 19.33 8.62
CA VAL A 196 11.32 19.20 8.10
C VAL A 196 10.38 18.68 9.15
N LEU A 197 9.14 19.18 9.14
CA LEU A 197 8.05 18.72 9.98
C LEU A 197 7.27 17.63 9.24
N ILE A 198 7.24 16.44 9.80
CA ILE A 198 6.51 15.31 9.24
C ILE A 198 5.27 14.99 10.06
N GLU A 199 4.23 14.50 9.39
CA GLU A 199 3.08 13.89 10.02
C GLU A 199 2.71 12.58 9.33
N ARG A 200 2.02 11.70 10.05
CA ARG A 200 1.52 10.43 9.54
C ARG A 200 0.01 10.40 9.62
N ALA A 201 -0.64 10.92 8.57
CA ALA A 201 -2.09 10.95 8.49
C ALA A 201 -2.67 9.55 8.37
N GLY A 202 -3.64 9.21 9.23
CA GLY A 202 -4.30 7.89 9.24
C GLY A 202 -3.36 6.72 9.51
N GLU A 203 -2.20 6.98 10.11
CA GLU A 203 -1.16 5.98 10.44
C GLU A 203 -0.59 5.20 9.24
N VAL A 204 -0.77 5.68 8.01
CA VAL A 204 -0.38 4.93 6.81
C VAL A 204 0.84 5.53 6.13
N ILE A 205 0.73 6.72 5.54
CA ILE A 205 1.78 7.32 4.70
C ILE A 205 2.33 8.59 5.36
N PRO A 206 3.63 8.62 5.73
CA PRO A 206 4.27 9.83 6.20
C PRO A 206 4.34 10.88 5.08
N LYS A 207 4.07 12.15 5.42
CA LYS A 207 4.23 13.29 4.50
C LYS A 207 4.94 14.45 5.19
N ILE A 208 5.64 15.27 4.42
CA ILE A 208 6.20 16.53 4.88
C ILE A 208 5.11 17.59 4.82
N VAL A 209 4.89 18.28 5.94
CA VAL A 209 3.86 19.33 6.08
C VAL A 209 4.46 20.73 6.27
N GLY A 210 5.76 20.83 6.56
CA GLY A 210 6.44 22.09 6.71
C GLY A 210 7.95 21.94 6.78
N VAL A 211 8.63 23.08 6.70
CA VAL A 211 10.08 23.24 6.86
C VAL A 211 10.31 24.21 7.99
N ASN A 212 11.40 24.07 8.74
CA ASN A 212 11.84 25.03 9.74
C ASN A 212 12.97 25.90 9.18
N PRO A 213 12.65 27.08 8.59
CA PRO A 213 13.66 27.90 7.93
C PRO A 213 14.69 28.48 8.92
N ALA A 214 14.36 28.62 10.21
CA ALA A 214 15.27 29.10 11.23
C ALA A 214 16.44 28.13 11.51
N LYS A 215 16.29 26.86 11.15
CA LYS A 215 17.32 25.82 11.29
C LYS A 215 18.01 25.48 9.98
N ARG A 216 17.72 26.21 8.89
CA ARG A 216 18.36 26.00 7.58
C ARG A 216 19.83 26.37 7.61
N GLU A 217 20.67 25.54 7.05
CA GLU A 217 22.10 25.78 6.95
C GLU A 217 22.38 26.91 5.93
N ALA A 218 23.34 27.81 6.25
CA ALA A 218 23.71 28.86 5.33
C ALA A 218 24.29 28.25 4.03
N GLY A 219 23.73 28.63 2.88
CA GLY A 219 24.16 28.14 1.57
C GLY A 219 23.50 26.82 1.15
N ALA A 220 22.55 26.31 1.90
CA ALA A 220 21.76 25.12 1.49
C ALA A 220 21.10 25.38 0.13
N LYS A 221 21.24 24.42 -0.81
CA LYS A 221 20.70 24.54 -2.17
C LYS A 221 19.23 24.14 -2.20
N PRO A 222 18.39 24.82 -2.98
CA PRO A 222 17.01 24.41 -3.17
C PRO A 222 16.95 23.03 -3.84
N VAL A 223 16.03 22.20 -3.39
CA VAL A 223 15.74 20.91 -4.04
C VAL A 223 14.96 21.19 -5.31
N THR A 224 15.53 20.83 -6.45
CA THR A 224 14.94 21.08 -7.77
C THR A 224 14.34 19.80 -8.34
N TYR A 225 13.23 19.96 -9.05
CA TYR A 225 12.62 18.85 -9.78
C TYR A 225 13.44 18.54 -11.03
N PRO A 226 13.69 17.25 -11.40
CA PRO A 226 14.52 16.93 -12.53
C PRO A 226 13.86 17.33 -13.86
N ALA A 227 14.63 17.83 -14.81
CA ALA A 227 14.16 18.10 -16.17
C ALA A 227 13.99 16.81 -17.00
N CYS A 228 14.74 15.76 -16.66
CA CYS A 228 14.75 14.49 -17.37
C CYS A 228 14.43 13.34 -16.42
N CYS A 229 13.90 12.24 -16.96
CA CYS A 229 13.62 11.02 -16.23
C CYS A 229 14.90 10.45 -15.61
N PRO A 230 14.96 10.24 -14.29
CA PRO A 230 16.16 9.69 -13.62
C PRO A 230 16.47 8.23 -14.00
N SER A 231 15.52 7.52 -14.63
CA SER A 231 15.72 6.14 -15.08
C SER A 231 16.23 6.03 -16.51
N CYS A 232 15.65 6.78 -17.46
CA CYS A 232 15.96 6.61 -18.89
C CYS A 232 16.48 7.89 -19.58
N GLY A 233 16.62 9.01 -18.85
CA GLY A 233 17.15 10.26 -19.40
C GLY A 233 16.21 11.04 -20.33
N THR A 234 15.04 10.52 -20.66
CA THR A 234 14.07 11.20 -21.53
C THR A 234 13.56 12.49 -20.86
N PRO A 235 13.44 13.61 -21.57
CA PRO A 235 12.83 14.83 -21.03
C PRO A 235 11.43 14.54 -20.47
N LEU A 236 11.17 15.05 -19.27
CA LEU A 236 9.87 14.91 -18.63
C LEU A 236 8.85 15.82 -19.32
N ALA A 237 7.61 15.34 -19.44
CA ALA A 237 6.49 16.09 -19.96
C ALA A 237 5.51 16.45 -18.84
N GLN A 238 4.78 17.54 -19.04
CA GLN A 238 3.69 17.97 -18.16
C GLN A 238 2.49 18.26 -19.07
N ARG A 239 1.33 17.72 -18.73
CA ARG A 239 0.08 18.03 -19.47
C ARG A 239 -0.42 19.40 -19.00
N GLU A 240 -0.99 20.16 -19.93
CA GLU A 240 -1.58 21.45 -19.63
C GLU A 240 -2.64 21.37 -18.53
N GLY A 241 -2.57 22.26 -17.53
CA GLY A 241 -3.44 22.25 -16.36
C GLY A 241 -3.16 21.17 -15.31
N GLN A 242 -2.13 20.33 -15.48
CA GLN A 242 -1.75 19.31 -14.50
C GLN A 242 -0.47 19.69 -13.75
N VAL A 243 -0.45 19.39 -12.46
CA VAL A 243 0.71 19.64 -11.55
C VAL A 243 1.73 18.51 -11.56
N TYR A 244 1.46 17.45 -12.33
CA TYR A 244 2.30 16.25 -12.37
C TYR A 244 3.19 16.23 -13.60
N CYS A 245 4.45 15.85 -13.39
CA CYS A 245 5.38 15.55 -14.48
C CYS A 245 5.47 14.04 -14.69
N TYR A 246 5.61 13.62 -15.92
CA TYR A 246 5.71 12.22 -16.28
C TYR A 246 6.78 11.96 -17.35
N CYS A 247 7.30 10.74 -17.35
CA CYS A 247 8.19 10.26 -18.39
C CYS A 247 7.36 9.71 -19.56
N PRO A 248 7.44 10.30 -20.76
CA PRO A 248 6.65 9.85 -21.91
C PRO A 248 7.21 8.60 -22.60
N ASN A 249 8.36 8.11 -22.21
CA ASN A 249 9.02 6.93 -22.80
C ASN A 249 8.43 5.63 -22.24
N HIS A 250 7.21 5.29 -22.64
CA HIS A 250 6.54 4.09 -22.14
C HIS A 250 7.21 2.80 -22.63
N ALA A 251 7.74 2.78 -23.85
CA ALA A 251 8.35 1.59 -24.44
C ALA A 251 9.78 1.30 -23.94
N GLY A 252 10.53 2.33 -23.50
CA GLY A 252 11.96 2.19 -23.18
C GLY A 252 12.35 2.54 -21.74
N CYS A 253 11.41 2.90 -20.88
CA CYS A 253 11.73 3.25 -19.50
C CYS A 253 11.65 2.04 -18.57
N MET A 254 12.81 1.49 -18.20
CA MET A 254 12.91 0.34 -17.30
C MET A 254 12.12 0.52 -15.99
N ALA A 255 12.15 1.71 -15.39
CA ALA A 255 11.42 1.95 -14.15
C ALA A 255 9.90 1.83 -14.32
N GLN A 256 9.35 2.25 -15.48
CA GLN A 256 7.93 2.05 -15.80
C GLN A 256 7.60 0.57 -15.95
N HIS A 257 8.40 -0.18 -16.69
CA HIS A 257 8.20 -1.62 -16.89
C HIS A 257 8.26 -2.40 -15.57
N ILE A 258 9.22 -2.08 -14.69
CA ILE A 258 9.30 -2.65 -13.34
C ILE A 258 8.01 -2.35 -12.55
N ALA A 259 7.57 -1.08 -12.53
CA ALA A 259 6.38 -0.68 -11.81
C ALA A 259 5.09 -1.28 -12.39
N GLN A 260 5.01 -1.44 -13.72
CA GLN A 260 3.92 -2.15 -14.41
C GLN A 260 3.90 -3.62 -14.00
N THR A 261 5.05 -4.30 -13.98
CA THR A 261 5.14 -5.71 -13.59
C THR A 261 4.78 -5.92 -12.12
N ILE A 262 5.24 -5.03 -11.22
CA ILE A 262 4.85 -5.07 -9.80
C ILE A 262 3.33 -4.91 -9.65
N TYR A 263 2.72 -4.02 -10.42
CA TYR A 263 1.27 -3.85 -10.43
C TYR A 263 0.54 -5.06 -11.01
N PHE A 264 1.03 -5.60 -12.11
CA PHE A 264 0.50 -6.78 -12.79
C PHE A 264 0.43 -8.01 -11.89
N VAL A 265 1.47 -8.25 -11.06
CA VAL A 265 1.49 -9.36 -10.10
C VAL A 265 0.72 -9.07 -8.82
N SER A 266 0.25 -7.84 -8.60
CA SER A 266 -0.41 -7.43 -7.36
C SER A 266 -1.73 -8.16 -7.12
N ARG A 267 -2.21 -8.08 -5.87
CA ARG A 267 -3.45 -8.73 -5.45
C ARG A 267 -4.69 -8.21 -6.19
N THR A 268 -4.69 -6.94 -6.57
CA THR A 268 -5.78 -6.30 -7.31
C THR A 268 -5.82 -6.67 -8.78
N ALA A 269 -4.72 -7.20 -9.31
CA ALA A 269 -4.59 -7.68 -10.67
C ALA A 269 -4.52 -9.21 -10.71
N LEU A 270 -3.42 -9.81 -11.14
CA LEU A 270 -3.33 -11.26 -11.34
C LEU A 270 -2.97 -12.06 -10.09
N ASP A 271 -2.76 -11.40 -8.93
CA ASP A 271 -2.48 -12.02 -7.61
C ASP A 271 -1.38 -13.11 -7.66
N ILE A 272 -0.31 -12.84 -8.42
CA ILE A 272 0.85 -13.74 -8.50
C ILE A 272 1.68 -13.56 -7.24
N ARG A 273 1.55 -14.50 -6.32
CA ARG A 273 2.25 -14.46 -5.03
C ARG A 273 3.66 -15.06 -5.14
N SER A 274 4.44 -14.92 -4.06
CA SER A 274 5.80 -15.46 -3.93
C SER A 274 6.87 -14.74 -4.74
N VAL A 275 6.56 -13.57 -5.33
CA VAL A 275 7.55 -12.67 -5.90
C VAL A 275 7.51 -11.31 -5.18
N ALA A 276 8.67 -10.85 -4.70
CA ALA A 276 8.80 -9.54 -4.09
C ALA A 276 9.23 -8.50 -5.14
N ASP A 277 8.82 -7.24 -4.95
CA ASP A 277 9.15 -6.12 -5.85
C ASP A 277 10.64 -6.04 -6.16
N ARG A 278 11.49 -6.20 -5.14
CA ARG A 278 12.95 -6.21 -5.28
C ARG A 278 13.46 -7.29 -6.22
N LYS A 279 12.81 -8.45 -6.25
CA LYS A 279 13.19 -9.56 -7.13
C LYS A 279 12.83 -9.26 -8.59
N ILE A 280 11.69 -8.62 -8.82
CA ILE A 280 11.29 -8.11 -10.15
C ILE A 280 12.31 -7.08 -10.64
N GLU A 281 12.68 -6.11 -9.78
CA GLU A 281 13.74 -5.14 -10.10
C GLU A 281 15.07 -5.81 -10.51
N GLU A 282 15.51 -6.81 -9.74
CA GLU A 282 16.73 -7.57 -10.02
C GLU A 282 16.64 -8.28 -11.36
N TRP A 283 15.52 -8.88 -11.69
CA TRP A 283 15.31 -9.59 -12.96
C TRP A 283 15.35 -8.65 -14.16
N TYR A 284 14.73 -7.48 -14.07
CA TYR A 284 14.82 -6.46 -15.11
C TYR A 284 16.25 -5.96 -15.30
N ARG A 285 16.96 -5.66 -14.21
CA ARG A 285 18.35 -5.17 -14.27
C ARG A 285 19.33 -6.19 -14.84
N ASN A 286 19.04 -7.47 -14.71
CA ASN A 286 19.88 -8.56 -15.23
C ASN A 286 19.36 -9.15 -16.55
N GLY A 287 18.34 -8.55 -17.17
CA GLY A 287 17.84 -8.97 -18.48
C GLY A 287 17.05 -10.28 -18.49
N LEU A 288 16.56 -10.74 -17.34
CA LEU A 288 15.68 -11.92 -17.27
C LEU A 288 14.23 -11.57 -17.62
N LEU A 289 13.80 -10.33 -17.37
CA LEU A 289 12.50 -9.79 -17.76
C LEU A 289 12.68 -8.48 -18.53
N HIS A 290 11.81 -8.25 -19.52
CA HIS A 290 11.73 -7.02 -20.31
C HIS A 290 10.30 -6.46 -20.31
N ALA A 291 9.28 -7.31 -20.11
CA ALA A 291 7.87 -6.96 -20.06
C ALA A 291 7.13 -7.81 -19.00
N PRO A 292 5.95 -7.37 -18.51
CA PRO A 292 5.15 -8.15 -17.56
C PRO A 292 4.82 -9.56 -18.04
N LEU A 293 4.56 -9.73 -19.33
CA LEU A 293 4.18 -11.01 -19.93
C LEU A 293 5.32 -12.03 -19.99
N ASP A 294 6.58 -11.60 -19.87
CA ASP A 294 7.72 -12.51 -19.81
C ASP A 294 7.66 -13.45 -18.59
N LEU A 295 6.89 -13.09 -17.58
CA LEU A 295 6.64 -13.96 -16.42
C LEU A 295 6.06 -15.32 -16.83
N TYR A 296 5.24 -15.36 -17.89
CA TYR A 296 4.61 -16.60 -18.37
C TYR A 296 5.55 -17.47 -19.23
N THR A 297 6.67 -16.94 -19.65
CA THR A 297 7.70 -17.68 -20.40
C THR A 297 8.85 -18.15 -19.54
N LEU A 298 8.86 -17.76 -18.24
CA LEU A 298 9.90 -18.20 -17.30
C LEU A 298 9.86 -19.70 -17.07
N THR A 299 11.03 -20.33 -17.14
CA THR A 299 11.21 -21.75 -16.79
C THR A 299 12.07 -21.90 -15.53
N LEU A 300 11.97 -23.08 -14.91
CA LEU A 300 12.77 -23.38 -13.72
C LEU A 300 14.27 -23.36 -14.06
N GLU A 301 14.64 -23.85 -15.24
CA GLU A 301 16.02 -23.88 -15.73
C GLU A 301 16.59 -22.46 -15.89
N GLN A 302 15.82 -21.55 -16.44
CA GLN A 302 16.22 -20.13 -16.55
C GLN A 302 16.46 -19.49 -15.18
N LEU A 303 15.54 -19.72 -14.23
CA LEU A 303 15.65 -19.22 -12.87
C LEU A 303 16.84 -19.83 -12.11
N GLU A 304 17.11 -21.12 -12.30
CA GLU A 304 18.27 -21.79 -11.73
C GLU A 304 19.58 -21.25 -12.33
N ALA A 305 19.66 -21.15 -13.65
CA ALA A 305 20.83 -20.58 -14.36
C ALA A 305 21.08 -19.13 -13.91
N TYR A 306 20.01 -18.32 -13.76
CA TYR A 306 20.11 -16.98 -13.22
C TYR A 306 20.69 -17.00 -11.80
N LYS A 307 20.21 -17.88 -10.90
CA LYS A 307 20.74 -17.97 -9.54
C LYS A 307 22.19 -18.40 -9.51
N LEU A 308 22.57 -19.35 -10.36
CA LEU A 308 23.95 -19.81 -10.50
C LEU A 308 24.89 -18.69 -10.95
N SER A 309 24.44 -17.83 -11.86
CA SER A 309 25.23 -16.67 -12.34
C SER A 309 25.49 -15.61 -11.26
N GLN A 310 24.72 -15.61 -10.17
CA GLN A 310 24.91 -14.68 -9.04
C GLN A 310 25.97 -15.15 -8.03
N PHE A 311 26.40 -16.41 -8.10
CA PHE A 311 27.45 -16.92 -7.22
C PHE A 311 28.83 -16.46 -7.69
N LYS A 312 29.66 -16.06 -6.73
CA LYS A 312 31.04 -15.64 -6.95
C LYS A 312 31.98 -16.86 -6.94
N GLU A 313 33.20 -16.70 -7.40
CA GLU A 313 34.24 -17.73 -7.33
C GLU A 313 34.46 -18.21 -5.89
N SER A 314 34.35 -17.33 -4.91
CA SER A 314 34.44 -17.66 -3.48
C SER A 314 33.37 -18.62 -2.97
N ASP A 315 32.28 -18.82 -3.72
CA ASP A 315 31.15 -19.69 -3.35
C ASP A 315 31.36 -21.13 -3.85
N TYR A 316 32.47 -21.39 -4.55
CA TYR A 316 32.83 -22.69 -5.07
C TYR A 316 34.03 -23.29 -4.35
N ASP A 317 34.08 -24.61 -4.34
CA ASP A 317 35.19 -25.44 -3.90
C ASP A 317 35.57 -26.42 -5.03
N THR A 318 36.70 -27.11 -4.88
CA THR A 318 37.10 -28.21 -5.75
C THR A 318 36.93 -29.51 -4.99
N ASP A 319 36.18 -30.46 -5.54
CA ASP A 319 35.97 -31.77 -4.92
C ASP A 319 37.20 -32.70 -5.10
N LEU A 320 37.08 -33.95 -4.58
CA LEU A 320 38.15 -34.95 -4.67
C LEU A 320 38.47 -35.41 -6.11
N ALA A 321 37.57 -35.19 -7.05
CA ALA A 321 37.72 -35.46 -8.46
C ALA A 321 38.34 -34.31 -9.25
N GLY A 322 38.53 -33.15 -8.59
CA GLY A 322 39.03 -31.92 -9.23
C GLY A 322 37.91 -31.10 -9.89
N GLU A 323 36.62 -31.45 -9.67
CA GLU A 323 35.48 -30.74 -10.23
C GLU A 323 35.07 -29.55 -9.38
N ARG A 324 34.59 -28.51 -10.06
CA ARG A 324 34.07 -27.29 -9.39
C ARG A 324 32.69 -27.55 -8.80
N VAL A 325 32.57 -27.48 -7.49
CA VAL A 325 31.31 -27.73 -6.74
C VAL A 325 30.95 -26.54 -5.84
N LEU A 326 29.66 -26.32 -5.66
CA LEU A 326 29.20 -25.27 -4.73
C LEU A 326 29.50 -25.63 -3.28
N LYS A 327 29.99 -24.66 -2.51
CA LYS A 327 30.14 -24.79 -1.07
C LYS A 327 28.78 -25.06 -0.42
N LYS A 328 28.76 -25.75 0.69
CA LYS A 328 27.54 -26.18 1.42
C LYS A 328 26.52 -25.05 1.59
N GLN A 329 26.96 -23.84 1.94
CA GLN A 329 26.07 -22.70 2.16
C GLN A 329 25.46 -22.18 0.85
N ALA A 330 26.25 -22.11 -0.23
CA ALA A 330 25.78 -21.73 -1.56
C ALA A 330 24.80 -22.77 -2.13
N ALA A 331 25.09 -24.07 -1.97
CA ALA A 331 24.19 -25.16 -2.35
C ALA A 331 22.85 -25.11 -1.62
N VAL A 332 22.84 -24.82 -0.32
CA VAL A 332 21.60 -24.60 0.46
C VAL A 332 20.82 -23.39 -0.06
N SER A 333 21.51 -22.28 -0.37
CA SER A 333 20.88 -21.07 -0.95
C SER A 333 20.25 -21.37 -2.31
N LEU A 334 20.93 -22.11 -3.18
CA LEU A 334 20.41 -22.54 -4.48
C LEU A 334 19.16 -23.40 -4.30
N LYS A 335 19.21 -24.42 -3.43
CA LYS A 335 18.07 -25.30 -3.14
C LYS A 335 16.85 -24.51 -2.67
N GLN A 336 17.02 -23.56 -1.75
CA GLN A 336 15.93 -22.70 -1.27
C GLN A 336 15.38 -21.80 -2.39
N TYR A 337 16.26 -21.30 -3.25
CA TYR A 337 15.85 -20.50 -4.41
C TYR A 337 15.02 -21.33 -5.39
N ILE A 338 15.42 -22.56 -5.72
CA ILE A 338 14.68 -23.49 -6.58
C ILE A 338 13.28 -23.75 -5.99
N ILE A 339 13.18 -24.09 -4.70
CA ILE A 339 11.88 -24.32 -4.03
C ILE A 339 10.98 -23.09 -4.14
N SER A 340 11.52 -21.88 -3.91
CA SER A 340 10.74 -20.64 -4.02
C SER A 340 10.34 -20.33 -5.47
N SER A 341 11.19 -20.68 -6.42
CA SER A 341 10.93 -20.49 -7.86
C SER A 341 9.86 -21.46 -8.37
N THR A 342 9.89 -22.72 -7.93
CA THR A 342 8.81 -23.68 -8.25
C THR A 342 7.44 -23.18 -7.76
N LYS A 343 7.36 -22.71 -6.52
CA LYS A 343 6.13 -22.11 -5.98
C LYS A 343 5.67 -20.89 -6.77
N LEU A 344 6.61 -20.08 -7.24
CA LEU A 344 6.28 -18.92 -8.07
C LEU A 344 5.71 -19.33 -9.42
N LEU A 345 6.32 -20.32 -10.10
CA LEU A 345 5.83 -20.84 -11.37
C LEU A 345 4.42 -21.45 -11.23
N GLU A 346 4.13 -22.13 -10.09
CA GLU A 346 2.79 -22.57 -9.74
C GLU A 346 1.81 -21.40 -9.62
N GLN A 347 2.21 -20.30 -8.98
CA GLN A 347 1.37 -19.10 -8.86
C GLN A 347 1.14 -18.41 -10.21
N ILE A 348 2.15 -18.37 -11.07
CA ILE A 348 2.01 -17.86 -12.45
C ILE A 348 1.02 -18.73 -13.23
N ALA A 349 1.13 -20.06 -13.15
CA ALA A 349 0.16 -20.96 -13.78
C ALA A 349 -1.26 -20.78 -13.24
N LEU A 350 -1.43 -20.62 -11.92
CA LEU A 350 -2.74 -20.36 -11.30
C LEU A 350 -3.34 -19.03 -11.75
N SER A 351 -2.51 -18.01 -12.02
CA SER A 351 -2.99 -16.70 -12.45
C SER A 351 -3.67 -16.70 -13.82
N THR A 352 -3.40 -17.70 -14.67
CA THR A 352 -4.09 -17.86 -15.97
C THR A 352 -5.59 -18.21 -15.83
N HIS A 353 -6.02 -18.61 -14.64
CA HIS A 353 -7.42 -18.87 -14.32
C HIS A 353 -8.14 -17.68 -13.66
N ARG A 354 -7.44 -16.53 -13.53
CA ARG A 354 -8.07 -15.32 -13.02
C ARG A 354 -9.09 -14.79 -14.04
N PRO A 355 -10.16 -14.11 -13.57
CA PRO A 355 -11.12 -13.45 -14.44
C PRO A 355 -10.44 -12.44 -15.38
N VAL A 356 -11.00 -12.25 -16.57
CA VAL A 356 -10.43 -11.33 -17.57
C VAL A 356 -10.42 -9.87 -17.10
N GLU A 357 -11.31 -9.49 -16.19
CA GLU A 357 -11.33 -8.21 -15.49
C GLU A 357 -10.02 -7.96 -14.73
N ALA A 358 -9.50 -8.99 -14.07
CA ALA A 358 -8.24 -8.93 -13.37
C ALA A 358 -7.04 -8.71 -14.32
N LEU A 359 -7.09 -9.30 -15.52
CA LEU A 359 -6.11 -9.03 -16.57
C LEU A 359 -6.21 -7.58 -17.05
N LEU A 360 -7.42 -7.09 -17.34
CA LEU A 360 -7.64 -5.71 -17.78
C LEU A 360 -7.12 -4.69 -16.74
N VAL A 361 -7.37 -4.94 -15.46
CA VAL A 361 -6.76 -4.15 -14.37
C VAL A 361 -5.24 -4.26 -14.41
N GLY A 362 -4.72 -5.48 -14.60
CA GLY A 362 -3.28 -5.77 -14.62
C GLY A 362 -2.52 -5.09 -15.74
N LEU A 363 -3.15 -4.82 -16.89
CA LEU A 363 -2.58 -4.04 -17.98
C LEU A 363 -2.21 -2.61 -17.55
N GLY A 364 -2.85 -2.11 -16.47
CA GLY A 364 -2.46 -0.86 -15.84
C GLY A 364 -2.84 0.39 -16.62
N VAL A 365 -3.90 0.31 -17.43
CA VAL A 365 -4.46 1.47 -18.13
C VAL A 365 -4.72 2.62 -17.15
N PRO A 366 -4.30 3.86 -17.46
CA PRO A 366 -4.56 5.00 -16.58
C PRO A 366 -6.05 5.15 -16.25
N ASN A 367 -6.35 5.55 -15.03
CA ASN A 367 -7.71 5.80 -14.52
C ASN A 367 -8.68 4.61 -14.56
N LEU A 368 -8.26 3.42 -15.00
CA LEU A 368 -9.06 2.21 -15.03
C LEU A 368 -8.86 1.40 -13.74
N GLY A 369 -9.95 1.19 -12.99
CA GLY A 369 -9.99 0.41 -11.75
C GLY A 369 -10.81 -0.87 -11.88
N GLU A 370 -10.91 -1.63 -10.78
CA GLU A 370 -11.66 -2.90 -10.73
C GLU A 370 -13.12 -2.74 -11.17
N VAL A 371 -13.82 -1.75 -10.62
CA VAL A 371 -15.26 -1.51 -10.91
C VAL A 371 -15.50 -1.19 -12.37
N GLN A 372 -14.70 -0.29 -12.96
CA GLN A 372 -14.84 0.04 -14.39
C GLN A 372 -14.50 -1.17 -15.29
N SER A 373 -13.51 -1.96 -14.89
CA SER A 373 -13.12 -3.17 -15.64
C SER A 373 -14.25 -4.20 -15.66
N GLU A 374 -14.94 -4.41 -14.53
CA GLU A 374 -16.12 -5.28 -14.45
C GLU A 374 -17.24 -4.80 -15.35
N VAL A 375 -17.64 -3.52 -15.23
CA VAL A 375 -18.75 -2.92 -15.97
C VAL A 375 -18.47 -2.93 -17.48
N LEU A 376 -17.24 -2.62 -17.89
CA LEU A 376 -16.84 -2.63 -19.30
C LEU A 376 -16.90 -4.05 -19.90
N LEU A 377 -16.34 -5.03 -19.20
CA LEU A 377 -16.31 -6.40 -19.73
C LEU A 377 -17.68 -7.09 -19.64
N GLU A 378 -18.54 -6.72 -18.70
CA GLU A 378 -19.95 -7.13 -18.69
C GLU A 378 -20.69 -6.61 -19.92
N HIS A 379 -20.41 -5.35 -20.32
CA HIS A 379 -21.05 -4.73 -21.48
C HIS A 379 -20.53 -5.27 -22.81
N PHE A 380 -19.21 -5.31 -23.03
CA PHE A 380 -18.61 -5.72 -24.31
C PHE A 380 -18.45 -7.23 -24.44
N GLY A 381 -18.48 -7.99 -23.34
CA GLY A 381 -18.42 -9.44 -23.32
C GLY A 381 -17.03 -10.05 -23.54
N SER A 382 -16.06 -9.31 -24.08
CA SER A 382 -14.67 -9.75 -24.22
C SER A 382 -13.69 -8.58 -24.31
N LEU A 383 -12.40 -8.88 -24.08
CA LEU A 383 -11.33 -7.90 -24.18
C LEU A 383 -11.09 -7.43 -25.60
N GLU A 384 -11.27 -8.32 -26.59
CA GLU A 384 -11.13 -8.02 -28.01
C GLU A 384 -12.17 -6.98 -28.45
N ARG A 385 -13.44 -7.18 -28.07
CA ARG A 385 -14.51 -6.22 -28.39
C ARG A 385 -14.30 -4.88 -27.69
N LEU A 386 -13.81 -4.90 -26.45
CA LEU A 386 -13.47 -3.67 -25.73
C LEU A 386 -12.32 -2.93 -26.43
N ALA A 387 -11.31 -3.65 -26.93
CA ALA A 387 -10.19 -3.06 -27.66
C ALA A 387 -10.60 -2.41 -28.99
N GLU A 388 -11.66 -2.91 -29.63
CA GLU A 388 -12.23 -2.37 -30.89
C GLU A 388 -13.24 -1.24 -30.65
N ALA A 389 -13.71 -1.04 -29.41
CA ALA A 389 -14.75 -0.06 -29.08
C ALA A 389 -14.26 1.39 -29.23
N THR A 390 -15.16 2.28 -29.61
CA THR A 390 -14.88 3.72 -29.71
C THR A 390 -14.96 4.40 -28.34
N VAL A 391 -14.41 5.61 -28.23
CA VAL A 391 -14.50 6.43 -27.01
C VAL A 391 -15.96 6.75 -26.67
N GLU A 392 -16.77 7.02 -27.70
CA GLU A 392 -18.19 7.33 -27.56
C GLU A 392 -18.95 6.14 -26.95
N GLU A 393 -18.80 4.94 -27.54
CA GLU A 393 -19.45 3.71 -27.03
C GLU A 393 -19.09 3.41 -25.59
N MET A 394 -17.81 3.55 -25.21
CA MET A 394 -17.38 3.36 -23.83
C MET A 394 -17.94 4.43 -22.88
N SER A 395 -18.06 5.68 -23.33
CA SER A 395 -18.52 6.81 -22.50
C SER A 395 -20.02 6.77 -22.21
N GLU A 396 -20.83 6.05 -23.01
CA GLU A 396 -22.26 5.83 -22.75
C GLU A 396 -22.52 4.89 -21.57
N ILE A 397 -21.48 4.14 -21.11
CA ILE A 397 -21.61 3.18 -20.02
C ILE A 397 -21.62 3.91 -18.67
N PRO A 398 -22.64 3.68 -17.81
CA PRO A 398 -22.70 4.30 -16.50
C PRO A 398 -21.46 4.00 -15.65
N GLY A 399 -20.76 5.05 -15.19
CA GLY A 399 -19.54 4.93 -14.39
C GLY A 399 -18.24 4.95 -15.20
N VAL A 400 -18.31 5.05 -16.53
CA VAL A 400 -17.17 5.26 -17.41
C VAL A 400 -17.27 6.66 -18.01
N GLY A 401 -16.36 7.55 -17.62
CA GLY A 401 -16.30 8.91 -18.16
C GLY A 401 -15.40 8.99 -19.39
N GLU A 402 -15.54 10.08 -20.19
CA GLU A 402 -14.75 10.34 -21.41
C GLU A 402 -13.23 10.20 -21.20
N VAL A 403 -12.72 10.62 -20.04
CA VAL A 403 -11.28 10.51 -19.74
C VAL A 403 -10.84 9.05 -19.63
N VAL A 404 -11.61 8.20 -18.97
CA VAL A 404 -11.31 6.77 -18.84
C VAL A 404 -11.45 6.08 -20.20
N ALA A 405 -12.50 6.39 -20.93
CA ALA A 405 -12.74 5.86 -22.29
C ALA A 405 -11.58 6.22 -23.25
N ALA A 406 -11.14 7.47 -23.22
CA ALA A 406 -10.02 7.93 -24.03
C ALA A 406 -8.69 7.25 -23.61
N ASP A 407 -8.44 7.06 -22.33
CA ASP A 407 -7.24 6.36 -21.85
C ASP A 407 -7.23 4.89 -22.27
N ILE A 408 -8.38 4.21 -22.26
CA ILE A 408 -8.53 2.82 -22.73
C ILE A 408 -8.28 2.76 -24.26
N TRP A 409 -8.94 3.62 -25.01
CA TRP A 409 -8.79 3.67 -26.46
C TRP A 409 -7.32 3.91 -26.86
N ASN A 410 -6.69 4.90 -26.23
CA ASN A 410 -5.27 5.21 -26.48
C ASN A 410 -4.35 4.02 -26.13
N TYR A 411 -4.68 3.26 -25.08
CA TYR A 411 -3.87 2.11 -24.68
C TYR A 411 -3.86 0.98 -25.73
N PHE A 412 -4.99 0.74 -26.38
CA PHE A 412 -5.11 -0.32 -27.38
C PHE A 412 -4.71 0.11 -28.79
N HIS A 413 -4.63 1.43 -29.07
CA HIS A 413 -4.37 1.98 -30.40
C HIS A 413 -3.07 2.80 -30.51
N ALA A 414 -2.27 2.90 -29.44
CA ALA A 414 -1.01 3.65 -29.39
C ALA A 414 0.19 2.88 -29.94
#